data_354919f37e46bc6eba8bc1318d06ae76
#
_entry.id   354919f37e46bc6eba8bc1318d06ae76
#
_cell.length_a   1.000
_cell.length_b   1.000
_cell.length_c   1.000
_cell.angle_alpha   90.00
_cell.angle_beta   90.00
_cell.angle_gamma   90.00
#
_symmetry.space_group_name_H-M   'P 1'
#
loop_
_entity.id
_entity.type
_entity.pdbx_description
1 polymer ?
#
loop_
_entity_poly.entity_id
_entity_poly.type
_entity_poly.pdbx_seq_one_letter_code
_entity_poly.pdbx_strand_id
1 'polypeptide(L)'
;TYFKGGTSLSKAYGLIERFSEDLDLFVFTGDKGASKQAEKTLNKKLSKYIAELNSDIYKEDLSETGGNYRKLYFSYDNVFQGVGLKEHLEVEIKSCDLPDKKQMFYPADKRAIKPIVTAFLESIGQEELINTYGLGSFETQCINPRKTICDKVSRLVKLSYNENAAALLAKHIRDVYDLSALYHNQEYNDYLHSED
;
A
#
# COMPACT_ATOMS: atom_id res chain seq x y z
N THR A 1 3.01 -3.44 -11.64
CA THR A 1 2.90 -3.32 -10.18
C THR A 1 2.46 -1.91 -9.85
N TYR A 2 1.52 -1.79 -8.94
CA TYR A 2 0.94 -0.51 -8.52
C TYR A 2 1.04 -0.37 -7.01
N PHE A 3 1.41 0.80 -6.57
CA PHE A 3 1.42 1.16 -5.16
C PHE A 3 0.01 1.55 -4.71
N LYS A 4 -0.44 1.06 -3.57
CA LYS A 4 -1.81 1.28 -3.07
C LYS A 4 -1.86 1.45 -1.55
N GLY A 5 -3.08 1.50 -1.03
CA GLY A 5 -3.35 1.49 0.41
C GLY A 5 -3.06 2.80 1.13
N GLY A 6 -3.02 2.75 2.45
CA GLY A 6 -2.78 3.91 3.29
C GLY A 6 -1.44 4.56 3.04
N THR A 7 -0.41 3.76 2.77
CA THR A 7 0.94 4.30 2.50
C THR A 7 0.99 5.08 1.18
N SER A 8 0.25 4.65 0.13
CA SER A 8 0.16 5.45 -1.08
C SER A 8 -0.62 6.76 -0.87
N LEU A 9 -1.71 6.74 -0.07
CA LEU A 9 -2.44 7.96 0.28
C LEU A 9 -1.54 8.99 0.99
N SER A 10 -0.67 8.52 1.89
CA SER A 10 0.27 9.38 2.61
C SER A 10 1.44 9.84 1.73
N LYS A 11 2.15 8.91 1.06
CA LYS A 11 3.43 9.19 0.41
C LYS A 11 3.34 9.67 -1.02
N ALA A 12 2.34 9.19 -1.77
CA ALA A 12 2.16 9.54 -3.17
C ALA A 12 1.15 10.67 -3.39
N TYR A 13 0.14 10.75 -2.54
CA TYR A 13 -0.95 11.73 -2.69
C TYR A 13 -0.96 12.82 -1.62
N GLY A 14 -0.29 12.65 -0.48
CA GLY A 14 -0.30 13.62 0.61
C GLY A 14 -1.69 13.88 1.23
N LEU A 15 -2.57 12.87 1.18
CA LEU A 15 -3.97 12.99 1.57
C LEU A 15 -4.24 12.64 3.02
N ILE A 16 -3.30 11.98 3.68
CA ILE A 16 -3.40 11.60 5.10
C ILE A 16 -2.08 11.88 5.81
N GLU A 17 -2.18 12.31 7.07
CA GLU A 17 -1.02 12.70 7.89
C GLU A 17 -0.62 11.64 8.93
N ARG A 18 -1.35 10.53 9.01
CA ARG A 18 -0.98 9.44 9.90
C ARG A 18 0.19 8.63 9.39
N PHE A 19 0.94 8.05 10.31
CA PHE A 19 1.99 7.09 9.99
C PHE A 19 1.40 5.83 9.35
N SER A 20 2.05 5.33 8.30
CA SER A 20 1.70 4.08 7.63
C SER A 20 2.98 3.25 7.47
N GLU A 21 2.94 2.02 7.98
CA GLU A 21 4.10 1.15 8.18
C GLU A 21 4.20 0.06 7.11
N ASP A 22 3.08 -0.20 6.38
CA ASP A 22 3.00 -1.30 5.43
C ASP A 22 3.20 -0.80 4.01
N LEU A 23 3.88 -1.60 3.19
CA LEU A 23 4.01 -1.36 1.76
C LEU A 23 3.05 -2.25 1.00
N ASP A 24 1.95 -1.69 0.54
CA ASP A 24 0.93 -2.39 -0.22
C ASP A 24 1.19 -2.31 -1.73
N LEU A 25 1.39 -3.45 -2.36
CA LEU A 25 1.59 -3.57 -3.79
C LEU A 25 0.44 -4.34 -4.45
N PHE A 26 0.01 -3.86 -5.59
CA PHE A 26 -1.01 -4.50 -6.40
C PHE A 26 -0.43 -4.91 -7.76
N VAL A 27 -0.70 -6.15 -8.17
CA VAL A 27 -0.18 -6.71 -9.41
C VAL A 27 -1.33 -7.08 -10.33
N PHE A 28 -1.38 -6.45 -11.49
CA PHE A 28 -2.26 -6.86 -12.57
C PHE A 28 -1.59 -7.99 -13.36
N THR A 29 -2.34 -9.04 -13.60
CA THR A 29 -1.85 -10.22 -14.30
C THR A 29 -2.06 -10.14 -15.81
N GLY A 30 -2.59 -9.03 -16.31
CA GLY A 30 -2.76 -8.77 -17.73
C GLY A 30 -4.18 -8.99 -18.26
N ASP A 31 -4.31 -9.20 -19.56
CA ASP A 31 -5.59 -9.30 -20.27
C ASP A 31 -6.46 -10.49 -19.84
N LYS A 32 -7.75 -10.41 -20.18
CA LYS A 32 -8.77 -11.45 -19.96
C LYS A 32 -8.21 -12.87 -20.02
N GLY A 33 -8.32 -13.59 -18.93
CA GLY A 33 -8.02 -15.01 -18.86
C GLY A 33 -6.63 -15.37 -18.38
N ALA A 34 -5.88 -14.46 -17.74
CA ALA A 34 -4.76 -14.91 -16.94
C ALA A 34 -5.29 -15.92 -15.91
N SER A 35 -4.86 -17.15 -16.02
CA SER A 35 -5.34 -18.20 -15.11
C SER A 35 -4.90 -17.88 -13.68
N LYS A 36 -5.66 -18.32 -12.67
CA LYS A 36 -5.25 -18.27 -11.27
C LYS A 36 -3.81 -18.80 -11.07
N GLN A 37 -3.36 -19.67 -11.95
CA GLN A 37 -2.00 -20.17 -11.96
C GLN A 37 -0.98 -19.11 -12.42
N ALA A 38 -1.32 -18.29 -13.41
CA ALA A 38 -0.46 -17.17 -13.85
C ALA A 38 -0.32 -16.12 -12.75
N GLU A 39 -1.41 -15.78 -12.04
CA GLU A 39 -1.37 -14.91 -10.86
C GLU A 39 -0.44 -15.43 -9.78
N LYS A 40 -0.62 -16.70 -9.39
CA LYS A 40 0.24 -17.33 -8.39
C LYS A 40 1.71 -17.30 -8.81
N THR A 41 1.98 -17.56 -10.10
CA THR A 41 3.35 -17.56 -10.64
C THR A 41 3.95 -16.16 -10.59
N LEU A 42 3.19 -15.14 -10.97
CA LEU A 42 3.67 -13.75 -10.95
C LEU A 42 3.94 -13.27 -9.52
N ASN A 43 3.02 -13.52 -8.60
CA ASN A 43 3.21 -13.21 -7.18
C ASN A 43 4.44 -13.92 -6.60
N LYS A 44 4.63 -15.21 -6.94
CA LYS A 44 5.81 -15.95 -6.51
C LYS A 44 7.10 -15.37 -7.05
N LYS A 45 7.13 -14.99 -8.33
CA LYS A 45 8.33 -14.37 -8.94
C LYS A 45 8.65 -13.02 -8.32
N LEU A 46 7.63 -12.17 -8.12
CA LEU A 46 7.82 -10.84 -7.52
C LEU A 46 8.27 -10.95 -6.07
N SER A 47 7.62 -11.79 -5.26
CA SER A 47 8.00 -11.97 -3.87
C SER A 47 9.42 -12.53 -3.72
N LYS A 48 9.79 -13.50 -4.56
CA LYS A 48 11.15 -14.02 -4.59
C LYS A 48 12.17 -12.93 -4.93
N TYR A 49 11.91 -12.14 -5.95
CA TYR A 49 12.77 -11.03 -6.35
C TYR A 49 12.96 -10.01 -5.23
N ILE A 50 11.88 -9.60 -4.56
CA ILE A 50 11.95 -8.65 -3.44
C ILE A 50 12.73 -9.25 -2.26
N ALA A 51 12.51 -10.52 -1.94
CA ALA A 51 13.24 -11.21 -0.87
C ALA A 51 14.74 -11.34 -1.19
N GLU A 52 15.10 -11.66 -2.43
CA GLU A 52 16.49 -11.77 -2.86
C GLU A 52 17.24 -10.44 -2.82
N LEU A 53 16.57 -9.33 -3.20
CA LEU A 53 17.15 -7.98 -3.12
C LEU A 53 17.44 -7.54 -1.67
N ASN A 54 16.78 -8.13 -0.69
CA ASN A 54 16.86 -7.75 0.71
C ASN A 54 17.15 -8.98 1.59
N SER A 55 17.93 -9.94 1.10
CA SER A 55 18.15 -11.24 1.73
C SER A 55 18.67 -11.16 3.16
N ASP A 56 19.48 -10.16 3.46
CA ASP A 56 20.11 -9.99 4.78
C ASP A 56 19.12 -9.66 5.89
N ILE A 57 17.99 -9.04 5.51
CA ILE A 57 16.94 -8.59 6.45
C ILE A 57 15.63 -9.32 6.27
N TYR A 58 15.50 -10.21 5.27
CA TYR A 58 14.27 -10.96 4.99
C TYR A 58 13.99 -12.02 6.05
N LYS A 59 12.74 -12.10 6.51
CA LYS A 59 12.23 -13.05 7.50
C LYS A 59 11.30 -14.05 6.83
N GLU A 60 11.86 -15.15 6.33
CA GLU A 60 11.10 -16.19 5.63
C GLU A 60 10.11 -16.90 6.58
N ASP A 61 10.51 -17.14 7.80
CA ASP A 61 9.73 -17.80 8.85
C ASP A 61 8.46 -17.04 9.25
N LEU A 62 8.46 -15.72 9.09
CA LEU A 62 7.30 -14.87 9.34
C LEU A 62 6.44 -14.65 8.10
N SER A 63 6.98 -14.91 6.92
CA SER A 63 6.33 -14.56 5.65
C SER A 63 5.18 -15.48 5.31
N GLU A 64 4.07 -14.91 4.84
CA GLU A 64 2.83 -15.61 4.57
C GLU A 64 2.56 -15.74 3.07
N THR A 65 2.02 -16.89 2.68
CA THR A 65 1.61 -17.17 1.32
C THR A 65 0.14 -17.57 1.24
N GLY A 66 -0.66 -16.79 0.52
CA GLY A 66 -2.03 -17.12 0.16
C GLY A 66 -2.18 -17.43 -1.35
N GLY A 67 -3.40 -17.65 -1.78
CA GLY A 67 -3.72 -17.92 -3.19
C GLY A 67 -3.30 -16.79 -4.12
N ASN A 68 -3.74 -15.58 -3.82
CA ASN A 68 -3.53 -14.37 -4.61
C ASN A 68 -2.82 -13.26 -3.83
N TYR A 69 -2.25 -13.57 -2.67
CA TYR A 69 -1.48 -12.62 -1.88
C TYR A 69 -0.19 -13.22 -1.33
N ARG A 70 0.73 -12.35 -0.99
CA ARG A 70 1.97 -12.63 -0.26
C ARG A 70 2.17 -11.53 0.76
N LYS A 71 2.63 -11.89 1.95
CA LYS A 71 3.16 -10.97 2.94
C LYS A 71 4.60 -11.31 3.20
N LEU A 72 5.48 -10.35 3.02
CA LEU A 72 6.91 -10.47 3.26
C LEU A 72 7.27 -9.58 4.43
N TYR A 73 8.10 -10.09 5.32
CA TYR A 73 8.59 -9.38 6.48
C TYR A 73 10.08 -9.17 6.41
N PHE A 74 10.51 -7.95 6.75
CA PHE A 74 11.91 -7.57 6.74
C PHE A 74 12.26 -6.95 8.09
N SER A 75 13.37 -7.40 8.72
CA SER A 75 13.84 -6.80 9.95
C SER A 75 14.53 -5.46 9.69
N TYR A 76 14.51 -4.60 10.65
CA TYR A 76 15.32 -3.39 10.69
C TYR A 76 15.75 -3.13 12.14
N ASP A 77 16.88 -2.44 12.30
CA ASP A 77 17.35 -2.08 13.63
C ASP A 77 16.49 -0.93 14.18
N ASN A 78 15.69 -1.27 15.18
CA ASN A 78 14.84 -0.29 15.86
C ASN A 78 15.63 0.44 16.95
N VAL A 79 16.00 1.67 16.69
CA VAL A 79 16.72 2.53 17.64
C VAL A 79 15.80 3.02 18.76
N PHE A 80 14.49 3.08 18.52
CA PHE A 80 13.50 3.57 19.48
C PHE A 80 12.66 2.43 20.05
N GLN A 81 13.00 1.99 21.25
CA GLN A 81 12.21 0.97 21.94
C GLN A 81 10.96 1.58 22.59
N GLY A 82 9.84 0.86 22.57
CA GLY A 82 8.63 1.24 23.32
C GLY A 82 7.71 2.28 22.66
N VAL A 83 7.92 2.63 21.40
CA VAL A 83 7.14 3.67 20.69
C VAL A 83 5.93 3.08 19.91
N GLY A 84 5.62 1.80 20.08
CA GLY A 84 4.50 1.13 19.38
C GLY A 84 4.70 0.97 17.86
N LEU A 85 5.95 1.08 17.37
CA LEU A 85 6.31 0.76 16.00
C LEU A 85 6.34 -0.75 15.79
N LYS A 86 6.02 -1.21 14.58
CA LYS A 86 6.19 -2.61 14.22
C LYS A 86 7.67 -2.99 14.25
N GLU A 87 7.95 -4.21 14.64
CA GLU A 87 9.32 -4.75 14.67
C GLU A 87 9.87 -5.08 13.27
N HIS A 88 8.99 -5.14 12.28
CA HIS A 88 9.32 -5.53 10.92
C HIS A 88 8.61 -4.64 9.90
N LEU A 89 9.28 -4.36 8.80
CA LEU A 89 8.64 -3.80 7.61
C LEU A 89 7.82 -4.91 6.96
N GLU A 90 6.55 -4.63 6.69
CA GLU A 90 5.62 -5.52 6.02
C GLU A 90 5.42 -5.09 4.57
N VAL A 91 5.63 -6.01 3.62
CA VAL A 91 5.33 -5.81 2.20
C VAL A 91 4.21 -6.76 1.80
N GLU A 92 3.03 -6.22 1.54
CA GLU A 92 1.89 -6.98 1.07
C GLU A 92 1.77 -6.89 -0.46
N ILE A 93 1.71 -8.03 -1.12
CA ILE A 93 1.54 -8.15 -2.57
C ILE A 93 0.23 -8.84 -2.84
N LYS A 94 -0.70 -8.16 -3.49
CA LYS A 94 -1.96 -8.73 -3.96
C LYS A 94 -2.02 -8.74 -5.47
N SER A 95 -2.52 -9.83 -6.03
CA SER A 95 -2.88 -9.89 -7.45
C SER A 95 -4.38 -10.11 -7.61
N CYS A 96 -4.92 -9.59 -8.69
CA CYS A 96 -6.27 -9.93 -9.11
C CYS A 96 -6.41 -9.85 -10.62
N ASP A 97 -7.32 -10.66 -11.14
CA ASP A 97 -7.83 -10.51 -12.51
C ASP A 97 -8.69 -9.24 -12.58
N LEU A 98 -8.47 -8.45 -13.59
CA LEU A 98 -9.43 -7.40 -13.89
C LEU A 98 -10.66 -8.01 -14.56
N PRO A 99 -11.85 -7.80 -14.01
CA PRO A 99 -13.04 -7.97 -14.81
C PRO A 99 -13.00 -6.94 -15.93
N ASP A 100 -13.25 -7.37 -17.12
CA ASP A 100 -13.34 -6.64 -18.37
C ASP A 100 -12.67 -5.24 -18.46
N LYS A 101 -11.84 -5.01 -19.48
CA LYS A 101 -11.20 -3.72 -19.77
C LYS A 101 -12.17 -2.54 -19.87
N LYS A 102 -13.46 -2.79 -20.11
CA LYS A 102 -14.52 -1.77 -20.14
C LYS A 102 -15.02 -1.35 -18.77
N GLN A 103 -14.71 -2.12 -17.71
CA GLN A 103 -15.01 -1.80 -16.32
C GLN A 103 -13.74 -1.48 -15.53
N MET A 104 -12.73 -0.96 -16.19
CA MET A 104 -11.44 -0.63 -15.56
C MET A 104 -11.57 0.62 -14.71
N PHE A 105 -12.15 0.46 -13.53
CA PHE A 105 -12.21 1.45 -12.47
C PHE A 105 -10.95 1.48 -11.60
N TYR A 106 -9.78 1.28 -12.22
CA TYR A 106 -8.51 1.51 -11.54
C TYR A 106 -7.69 2.51 -12.35
N PRO A 107 -8.11 3.78 -12.39
CA PRO A 107 -7.19 4.77 -12.90
C PRO A 107 -5.91 4.65 -12.06
N ALA A 108 -4.81 4.45 -12.73
CA ALA A 108 -3.51 4.47 -12.12
C ALA A 108 -2.86 5.80 -12.45
N ASP A 109 -2.40 6.48 -11.43
CA ASP A 109 -1.70 7.74 -11.57
C ASP A 109 -0.19 7.49 -11.47
N LYS A 110 0.56 8.11 -12.36
CA LYS A 110 2.01 8.16 -12.22
C LYS A 110 2.35 9.25 -11.20
N ARG A 111 2.96 8.87 -10.08
CA ARG A 111 3.29 9.78 -8.98
C ARG A 111 4.76 9.74 -8.64
N ALA A 112 5.33 10.90 -8.38
CA ALA A 112 6.66 11.02 -7.79
C ALA A 112 6.54 10.82 -6.27
N ILE A 113 7.35 9.92 -5.73
CA ILE A 113 7.48 9.71 -4.29
C ILE A 113 8.83 10.23 -3.85
N LYS A 114 8.82 11.09 -2.85
CA LYS A 114 10.02 11.57 -2.19
C LYS A 114 10.08 10.96 -0.78
N PRO A 115 11.15 10.23 -0.45
CA PRO A 115 11.34 9.72 0.91
C PRO A 115 11.38 10.87 1.94
N ILE A 116 10.78 10.66 3.10
CA ILE A 116 10.76 11.69 4.16
C ILE A 116 12.18 12.11 4.55
N VAL A 117 13.09 11.15 4.65
CA VAL A 117 14.50 11.41 4.98
C VAL A 117 15.17 12.32 3.96
N THR A 118 14.77 12.27 2.70
CA THR A 118 15.31 13.12 1.63
C THR A 118 15.04 14.60 1.90
N ALA A 119 13.79 14.94 2.26
CA ALA A 119 13.44 16.32 2.60
C ALA A 119 14.21 16.83 3.81
N PHE A 120 14.44 15.97 4.81
CA PHE A 120 15.27 16.31 5.96
C PHE A 120 16.74 16.52 5.56
N LEU A 121 17.34 15.61 4.80
CA LEU A 121 18.73 15.72 4.37
C LEU A 121 18.98 16.96 3.52
N GLU A 122 18.05 17.31 2.62
CA GLU A 122 18.11 18.56 1.85
C GLU A 122 18.07 19.78 2.79
N SER A 123 17.22 19.77 3.81
CA SER A 123 17.10 20.92 4.74
C SER A 123 18.36 21.19 5.57
N ILE A 124 19.23 20.18 5.71
CA ILE A 124 20.51 20.29 6.43
C ILE A 124 21.73 20.25 5.50
N GLY A 125 21.54 20.36 4.16
CA GLY A 125 22.62 20.42 3.18
C GLY A 125 23.42 19.13 3.02
N GLN A 126 22.76 17.97 3.17
CA GLN A 126 23.40 16.64 3.08
C GLN A 126 23.02 15.90 1.77
N GLU A 127 23.09 16.59 0.64
CA GLU A 127 22.77 16.04 -0.68
C GLU A 127 23.66 14.86 -1.08
N GLU A 128 24.90 14.83 -0.57
CA GLU A 128 25.82 13.72 -0.82
C GLU A 128 25.28 12.38 -0.29
N LEU A 129 24.65 12.40 0.87
CA LEU A 129 24.01 11.20 1.44
C LEU A 129 22.81 10.74 0.61
N ILE A 130 22.05 11.68 0.03
CA ILE A 130 20.93 11.35 -0.85
C ILE A 130 21.43 10.56 -2.06
N ASN A 131 22.52 11.01 -2.67
CA ASN A 131 23.11 10.35 -3.83
C ASN A 131 23.75 9.00 -3.46
N THR A 132 24.48 8.96 -2.37
CA THR A 132 25.19 7.75 -1.90
C THR A 132 24.24 6.61 -1.60
N TYR A 133 23.11 6.91 -0.96
CA TYR A 133 22.12 5.90 -0.54
C TYR A 133 20.91 5.77 -1.48
N GLY A 134 20.92 6.47 -2.62
CA GLY A 134 19.84 6.40 -3.58
C GLY A 134 18.49 6.89 -3.03
N LEU A 135 18.50 7.89 -2.15
CA LEU A 135 17.31 8.42 -1.46
C LEU A 135 16.58 9.50 -2.26
N GLY A 136 16.89 9.65 -3.55
CA GLY A 136 16.21 10.60 -4.43
C GLY A 136 14.74 10.27 -4.66
N SER A 137 13.99 11.24 -5.20
CA SER A 137 12.62 11.00 -5.65
C SER A 137 12.59 9.99 -6.78
N PHE A 138 11.57 9.14 -6.78
CA PHE A 138 11.33 8.16 -7.85
C PHE A 138 9.86 8.18 -8.27
N GLU A 139 9.60 7.81 -9.51
CA GLU A 139 8.24 7.70 -10.03
C GLU A 139 7.71 6.28 -9.93
N THR A 140 6.45 6.15 -9.55
CA THR A 140 5.75 4.87 -9.52
C THR A 140 4.30 5.01 -9.96
N GLN A 141 3.71 3.90 -10.38
CA GLN A 141 2.27 3.82 -10.65
C GLN A 141 1.54 3.61 -9.33
N CYS A 142 0.55 4.45 -9.04
CA CYS A 142 -0.26 4.38 -7.84
C CYS A 142 -1.72 4.12 -8.21
N ILE A 143 -2.41 3.32 -7.41
CA ILE A 143 -3.85 3.18 -7.52
C ILE A 143 -4.50 4.50 -7.09
N ASN A 144 -5.44 5.00 -7.90
CA ASN A 144 -6.17 6.22 -7.59
C ASN A 144 -6.92 6.10 -6.24
N PRO A 145 -6.94 7.15 -5.42
CA PRO A 145 -7.61 7.15 -4.13
C PRO A 145 -9.08 6.75 -4.15
N ARG A 146 -9.81 6.99 -5.23
CA ARG A 146 -11.22 6.56 -5.40
C ARG A 146 -11.38 5.06 -5.17
N LYS A 147 -10.46 4.25 -5.69
CA LYS A 147 -10.47 2.80 -5.43
C LYS A 147 -10.21 2.47 -3.97
N THR A 148 -9.30 3.20 -3.33
CA THR A 148 -9.01 3.01 -1.90
C THR A 148 -10.23 3.35 -1.05
N ILE A 149 -11.01 4.38 -1.41
CA ILE A 149 -12.30 4.71 -0.81
C ILE A 149 -13.25 3.51 -0.89
N CYS A 150 -13.49 2.99 -2.11
CA CYS A 150 -14.37 1.84 -2.32
C CYS A 150 -13.95 0.62 -1.50
N ASP A 151 -12.65 0.31 -1.44
CA ASP A 151 -12.14 -0.83 -0.69
C ASP A 151 -12.36 -0.68 0.82
N LYS A 152 -12.15 0.52 1.36
CA LYS A 152 -12.33 0.81 2.79
C LYS A 152 -13.82 0.80 3.18
N VAL A 153 -14.66 1.47 2.41
CA VAL A 153 -16.12 1.45 2.62
C VAL A 153 -16.64 0.02 2.57
N SER A 154 -16.31 -0.73 1.51
CA SER A 154 -16.73 -2.13 1.37
C SER A 154 -16.28 -3.00 2.54
N ARG A 155 -15.06 -2.77 3.05
CA ARG A 155 -14.54 -3.49 4.22
C ARG A 155 -15.34 -3.16 5.47
N LEU A 156 -15.53 -1.88 5.77
CA LEU A 156 -16.28 -1.44 6.97
C LEU A 156 -17.72 -1.94 6.94
N VAL A 157 -18.37 -1.86 5.78
CA VAL A 157 -19.73 -2.40 5.60
C VAL A 157 -19.77 -3.91 5.86
N LYS A 158 -18.84 -4.68 5.27
CA LYS A 158 -18.77 -6.14 5.52
C LYS A 158 -18.54 -6.46 7.00
N LEU A 159 -17.69 -5.69 7.68
CA LEU A 159 -17.41 -5.90 9.10
C LEU A 159 -18.61 -5.54 9.98
N SER A 160 -19.43 -4.57 9.59
CA SER A 160 -20.62 -4.16 10.36
C SER A 160 -21.70 -5.25 10.44
N TYR A 161 -21.71 -6.21 9.52
CA TYR A 161 -22.63 -7.36 9.55
C TYR A 161 -22.13 -8.55 10.37
N ASN A 162 -20.96 -8.44 11.00
CA ASN A 162 -20.40 -9.52 11.81
C ASN A 162 -20.95 -9.46 13.25
N GLU A 163 -21.10 -10.62 13.89
CA GLU A 163 -21.56 -10.70 15.29
C GLU A 163 -20.65 -9.90 16.25
N ASN A 164 -19.36 -9.81 15.96
CA ASN A 164 -18.37 -9.04 16.71
C ASN A 164 -18.02 -7.70 16.05
N ALA A 165 -18.99 -7.07 15.38
CA ALA A 165 -18.78 -5.86 14.58
C ALA A 165 -18.00 -4.76 15.32
N ALA A 166 -18.36 -4.46 16.56
CA ALA A 166 -17.73 -3.38 17.34
C ALA A 166 -16.20 -3.62 17.50
N ALA A 167 -15.80 -4.83 17.87
CA ALA A 167 -14.38 -5.17 18.05
C ALA A 167 -13.62 -5.17 16.71
N LEU A 168 -14.27 -5.64 15.63
CA LEU A 168 -13.68 -5.65 14.30
C LEU A 168 -13.54 -4.24 13.73
N LEU A 169 -14.54 -3.39 13.85
CA LEU A 169 -14.50 -2.00 13.43
C LEU A 169 -13.43 -1.21 14.20
N ALA A 170 -13.31 -1.44 15.51
CA ALA A 170 -12.25 -0.82 16.32
C ALA A 170 -10.84 -1.16 15.81
N LYS A 171 -10.60 -2.39 15.37
CA LYS A 171 -9.32 -2.79 14.74
C LYS A 171 -9.07 -2.07 13.41
N HIS A 172 -10.11 -1.60 12.75
CA HIS A 172 -10.04 -0.90 11.46
C HIS A 172 -10.27 0.60 11.58
N ILE A 173 -10.06 1.18 12.76
CA ILE A 173 -10.24 2.62 12.99
C ILE A 173 -9.41 3.49 12.03
N ARG A 174 -8.26 3.00 11.56
CA ARG A 174 -7.45 3.67 10.54
C ARG A 174 -8.20 3.85 9.22
N ASP A 175 -9.12 2.95 8.86
CA ASP A 175 -9.94 3.10 7.65
C ASP A 175 -10.93 4.25 7.80
N VAL A 176 -11.51 4.42 8.99
CA VAL A 176 -12.42 5.53 9.30
C VAL A 176 -11.67 6.87 9.24
N TYR A 177 -10.46 6.93 9.81
CA TYR A 177 -9.61 8.11 9.72
C TYR A 177 -9.30 8.46 8.26
N ASP A 178 -8.85 7.49 7.46
CA ASP A 178 -8.50 7.70 6.06
C ASP A 178 -9.70 8.19 5.24
N LEU A 179 -10.88 7.60 5.45
CA LEU A 179 -12.11 8.03 4.79
C LEU A 179 -12.52 9.44 5.22
N SER A 180 -12.37 9.78 6.51
CA SER A 180 -12.62 11.13 7.00
C SER A 180 -11.69 12.16 6.35
N ALA A 181 -10.39 11.86 6.24
CA ALA A 181 -9.44 12.73 5.56
C ALA A 181 -9.80 12.94 4.08
N LEU A 182 -10.17 11.86 3.39
CA LEU A 182 -10.60 11.93 1.99
C LEU A 182 -11.92 12.70 1.83
N TYR A 183 -12.85 12.55 2.76
CA TYR A 183 -14.12 13.31 2.77
C TYR A 183 -13.89 14.83 2.90
N HIS A 184 -12.88 15.27 3.64
CA HIS A 184 -12.53 16.69 3.77
C HIS A 184 -11.73 17.24 2.58
N ASN A 185 -11.29 16.40 1.67
CA ASN A 185 -10.68 16.83 0.42
C ASN A 185 -11.76 17.02 -0.65
N GLN A 186 -11.84 18.22 -1.26
CA GLN A 186 -12.92 18.60 -2.18
C GLN A 186 -13.09 17.62 -3.34
N GLU A 187 -11.99 17.19 -3.98
CA GLU A 187 -12.02 16.26 -5.12
C GLU A 187 -12.71 14.93 -4.77
N TYR A 188 -12.40 14.38 -3.59
CA TYR A 188 -12.94 13.07 -3.18
C TYR A 188 -14.30 13.20 -2.49
N ASN A 189 -14.62 14.36 -1.90
CA ASN A 189 -15.94 14.68 -1.42
C ASN A 189 -16.94 14.69 -2.57
N ASP A 190 -16.63 15.38 -3.65
CA ASP A 190 -17.47 15.44 -4.85
C ASP A 190 -17.68 14.02 -5.44
N TYR A 191 -16.64 13.19 -5.47
CA TYR A 191 -16.75 11.80 -5.88
C TYR A 191 -17.67 10.98 -4.98
N LEU A 192 -17.60 11.14 -3.65
CA LEU A 192 -18.45 10.43 -2.70
C LEU A 192 -19.95 10.80 -2.82
N HIS A 193 -20.27 11.94 -3.40
CA HIS A 193 -21.62 12.41 -3.67
C HIS A 193 -22.06 12.23 -5.14
N SER A 194 -21.19 11.69 -5.99
CA SER A 194 -21.51 11.38 -7.38
C SER A 194 -22.33 10.08 -7.48
N GLU A 195 -23.02 9.91 -8.61
CA GLU A 195 -23.71 8.66 -8.94
C GLU A 195 -22.77 7.60 -9.56
N ASP A 196 -21.48 7.94 -9.70
CA ASP A 196 -20.44 7.05 -10.20
C ASP A 196 -19.88 6.20 -9.03
#